data_bd239833bda6c76e7fc4842d5787e0fb
#
_entry.id   bd239833bda6c76e7fc4842d5787e0fb
#
_cell.length_a   1.000
_cell.length_b   1.000
_cell.length_c   1.000
_cell.angle_alpha   90.00
_cell.angle_beta   90.00
_cell.angle_gamma   90.00
#
_symmetry.space_group_name_H-M   'P 1'
#
loop_
_entity.id
_entity.type
_entity.pdbx_description
1 polymer ?
#
loop_
_entity_poly.entity_id
_entity_poly.type
_entity_poly.pdbx_seq_one_letter_code
_entity_poly.pdbx_strand_id
1 'polypeptide(L)'
;MSTRFTPIDPAARASTERADAARNRAKVLDAAKRLFAERGVEHVSMDEIADAACVGKGTLYRRFGDRAGLAMAVLDSHDRAFQHELLRGEPPLGPGAPPRERLVAFTDAMIAFVDELGELLGLVGSNRYRSSAYAAYHLHVP
;
A
#
# COMPACT_ATOMS: atom_id res chain seq x y z
N MET A 1 -10.29 -1.75 -50.28
CA MET A 1 -10.13 -2.48 -49.03
C MET A 1 -10.72 -1.62 -47.91
N SER A 2 -11.91 -1.97 -47.41
CA SER A 2 -12.59 -1.25 -46.33
C SER A 2 -12.04 -1.75 -45.01
N THR A 3 -11.25 -0.94 -44.33
CA THR A 3 -10.83 -1.18 -42.95
C THR A 3 -12.04 -1.00 -42.04
N ARG A 4 -12.63 -2.09 -41.56
CA ARG A 4 -13.71 -2.05 -40.57
C ARG A 4 -13.11 -1.51 -39.25
N PHE A 5 -13.46 -0.28 -38.97
CA PHE A 5 -13.21 0.31 -37.63
C PHE A 5 -14.19 -0.38 -36.66
N THR A 6 -13.65 -1.23 -35.79
CA THR A 6 -14.43 -1.83 -34.71
C THR A 6 -14.43 -0.84 -33.56
N PRO A 7 -15.57 -0.29 -33.13
CA PRO A 7 -15.64 0.58 -31.97
C PRO A 7 -15.19 -0.19 -30.73
N ILE A 8 -14.21 0.35 -30.00
CA ILE A 8 -13.78 -0.21 -28.72
C ILE A 8 -14.91 0.04 -27.72
N ASP A 9 -15.41 -1.01 -27.08
CA ASP A 9 -16.45 -0.95 -26.05
C ASP A 9 -15.97 0.01 -24.91
N PRO A 10 -16.75 1.07 -24.61
CA PRO A 10 -16.41 2.01 -23.54
C PRO A 10 -16.23 1.35 -22.16
N ALA A 11 -16.97 0.28 -21.88
CA ALA A 11 -16.87 -0.46 -20.62
C ALA A 11 -15.56 -1.25 -20.53
N ALA A 12 -15.13 -1.87 -21.65
CA ALA A 12 -13.84 -2.56 -21.73
C ALA A 12 -12.67 -1.58 -21.57
N ARG A 13 -12.76 -0.40 -22.20
CA ARG A 13 -11.75 0.66 -22.05
C ARG A 13 -11.65 1.16 -20.62
N ALA A 14 -12.76 1.46 -19.96
CA ALA A 14 -12.78 1.89 -18.55
C ALA A 14 -12.26 0.81 -17.60
N SER A 15 -12.48 -0.47 -17.90
CA SER A 15 -11.90 -1.59 -17.13
C SER A 15 -10.38 -1.65 -17.27
N THR A 16 -9.86 -1.51 -18.49
CA THR A 16 -8.42 -1.50 -18.77
C THR A 16 -7.74 -0.33 -18.10
N GLU A 17 -8.30 0.89 -18.20
CA GLU A 17 -7.76 2.09 -17.57
C GLU A 17 -7.69 1.95 -16.03
N ARG A 18 -8.70 1.35 -15.40
CA ARG A 18 -8.67 1.06 -13.95
C ARG A 18 -7.61 0.04 -13.57
N ALA A 19 -7.44 -1.01 -14.37
CA ALA A 19 -6.40 -2.01 -14.15
C ALA A 19 -4.99 -1.42 -14.32
N ASP A 20 -4.78 -0.57 -15.33
CA ASP A 20 -3.51 0.15 -15.52
C ASP A 20 -3.21 1.11 -14.36
N ALA A 21 -4.21 1.84 -13.90
CA ALA A 21 -4.09 2.72 -12.74
C ALA A 21 -3.75 1.95 -11.46
N ALA A 22 -4.32 0.77 -11.25
CA ALA A 22 -4.02 -0.10 -10.12
C ALA A 22 -2.58 -0.64 -10.20
N ARG A 23 -2.15 -1.11 -11.39
CA ARG A 23 -0.77 -1.56 -11.62
C ARG A 23 0.26 -0.46 -11.37
N ASN A 24 0.00 0.74 -11.88
CA ASN A 24 0.88 1.88 -11.67
C ASN A 24 0.94 2.30 -10.19
N ARG A 25 -0.20 2.22 -9.47
CA ARG A 25 -0.21 2.45 -8.02
C ARG A 25 0.67 1.44 -7.28
N ALA A 26 0.55 0.16 -7.59
CA ALA A 26 1.37 -0.88 -6.98
C ALA A 26 2.87 -0.63 -7.21
N LYS A 27 3.29 -0.36 -8.47
CA LYS A 27 4.69 -0.05 -8.80
C LYS A 27 5.23 1.13 -7.99
N VAL A 28 4.45 2.18 -7.81
CA VAL A 28 4.86 3.35 -7.01
C VAL A 28 5.04 2.98 -5.55
N LEU A 29 4.10 2.25 -4.96
CA LEU A 29 4.18 1.85 -3.55
C LEU A 29 5.36 0.92 -3.30
N ASP A 30 5.64 -0.03 -4.21
CA ASP A 30 6.79 -0.94 -4.11
C ASP A 30 8.11 -0.19 -4.24
N ALA A 31 8.23 0.75 -5.19
CA ALA A 31 9.42 1.58 -5.35
C ALA A 31 9.64 2.47 -4.12
N ALA A 32 8.59 3.10 -3.60
CA ALA A 32 8.65 3.94 -2.41
C ALA A 32 9.09 3.12 -1.18
N LYS A 33 8.46 1.97 -0.93
CA LYS A 33 8.78 1.08 0.17
C LYS A 33 10.26 0.68 0.15
N ARG A 34 10.75 0.22 -1.00
CA ARG A 34 12.14 -0.18 -1.17
C ARG A 34 13.11 0.99 -0.94
N LEU A 35 12.89 2.13 -1.58
CA LEU A 35 13.78 3.28 -1.45
C LEU A 35 13.79 3.86 -0.03
N PHE A 36 12.65 3.89 0.63
CA PHE A 36 12.53 4.32 2.03
C PHE A 36 13.30 3.37 2.98
N ALA A 37 13.18 2.06 2.77
CA ALA A 37 13.91 1.07 3.57
C ALA A 37 15.42 1.13 3.34
N GLU A 38 15.87 1.37 2.11
CA GLU A 38 17.31 1.42 1.77
C GLU A 38 18.01 2.71 2.23
N ARG A 39 17.31 3.84 2.23
CA ARG A 39 17.94 5.16 2.35
C ARG A 39 17.34 6.06 3.43
N GLY A 40 16.25 5.63 4.07
CA GLY A 40 15.46 6.47 4.97
C GLY A 40 14.53 7.43 4.22
N VAL A 41 13.40 7.72 4.82
CA VAL A 41 12.31 8.52 4.21
C VAL A 41 12.78 9.93 3.87
N GLU A 42 13.61 10.54 4.75
CA GLU A 42 14.08 11.91 4.60
C GLU A 42 15.02 12.11 3.39
N HIS A 43 15.67 11.04 2.94
CA HIS A 43 16.70 11.08 1.89
C HIS A 43 16.20 10.65 0.51
N VAL A 44 14.90 10.42 0.36
CA VAL A 44 14.28 10.02 -0.92
C VAL A 44 13.33 11.09 -1.41
N SER A 45 13.53 11.53 -2.65
CA SER A 45 12.66 12.49 -3.32
C SER A 45 11.50 11.81 -4.05
N MET A 46 10.41 12.55 -4.26
CA MET A 46 9.29 12.10 -5.08
C MET A 46 9.71 11.80 -6.53
N ASP A 47 10.67 12.56 -7.05
CA ASP A 47 11.19 12.38 -8.42
C ASP A 47 11.92 11.07 -8.58
N GLU A 48 12.79 10.69 -7.62
CA GLU A 48 13.48 9.40 -7.62
C GLU A 48 12.49 8.23 -7.56
N ILE A 49 11.40 8.37 -6.81
CA ILE A 49 10.35 7.35 -6.74
C ILE A 49 9.61 7.23 -8.09
N ALA A 50 9.30 8.37 -8.74
CA ALA A 50 8.66 8.37 -10.05
C ALA A 50 9.53 7.66 -11.09
N ASP A 51 10.84 7.95 -11.10
CA ASP A 51 11.81 7.34 -12.01
C ASP A 51 11.94 5.83 -11.73
N ALA A 52 12.08 5.42 -10.46
CA ALA A 52 12.18 4.01 -10.06
C ALA A 52 10.90 3.21 -10.38
N ALA A 53 9.73 3.84 -10.30
CA ALA A 53 8.45 3.22 -10.63
C ALA A 53 8.11 3.27 -12.12
N CYS A 54 8.90 3.97 -12.93
CA CYS A 54 8.63 4.24 -14.35
C CYS A 54 7.25 4.89 -14.56
N VAL A 55 6.92 5.91 -13.74
CA VAL A 55 5.68 6.68 -13.86
C VAL A 55 5.99 8.16 -14.05
N GLY A 56 5.09 8.87 -14.71
CA GLY A 56 5.25 10.33 -14.88
C GLY A 56 5.18 11.06 -13.54
N LYS A 57 6.10 12.02 -13.29
CA LYS A 57 6.15 12.84 -12.08
C LYS A 57 4.81 13.52 -11.78
N GLY A 58 4.18 14.14 -12.79
CA GLY A 58 2.87 14.77 -12.64
C GLY A 58 1.77 13.80 -12.20
N THR A 59 1.83 12.54 -12.63
CA THR A 59 0.89 11.50 -12.20
C THR A 59 1.12 11.14 -10.74
N LEU A 60 2.39 11.04 -10.31
CA LEU A 60 2.74 10.76 -8.93
C LEU A 60 2.25 11.87 -7.99
N TYR A 61 2.60 13.12 -8.29
CA TYR A 61 2.20 14.27 -7.48
C TYR A 61 0.68 14.46 -7.43
N ARG A 62 -0.01 14.30 -8.57
CA ARG A 62 -1.48 14.40 -8.60
C ARG A 62 -2.15 13.33 -7.73
N ARG A 63 -1.56 12.12 -7.62
CA ARG A 63 -2.17 10.99 -6.92
C ARG A 63 -1.86 10.96 -5.43
N PHE A 64 -0.66 11.32 -5.04
CA PHE A 64 -0.18 11.18 -3.67
C PHE A 64 0.08 12.52 -2.97
N GLY A 65 0.12 13.62 -3.73
CA GLY A 65 0.40 14.95 -3.23
C GLY A 65 1.87 15.17 -2.95
N ASP A 66 2.33 14.72 -1.82
CA ASP A 66 3.70 14.87 -1.35
C ASP A 66 4.26 13.56 -0.77
N ARG A 67 5.48 13.63 -0.24
CA ARG A 67 6.16 12.49 0.39
C ARG A 67 5.37 11.94 1.58
N ALA A 68 4.74 12.80 2.38
CA ALA A 68 3.93 12.36 3.51
C ALA A 68 2.66 11.62 3.06
N GLY A 69 2.00 12.11 2.01
CA GLY A 69 0.86 11.44 1.38
C GLY A 69 1.24 10.08 0.77
N LEU A 70 2.44 10.00 0.17
CA LEU A 70 2.95 8.72 -0.34
C LEU A 70 3.30 7.75 0.80
N ALA A 71 3.96 8.23 1.87
CA ALA A 71 4.24 7.43 3.05
C ALA A 71 2.96 6.88 3.69
N MET A 72 1.92 7.70 3.80
CA MET A 72 0.60 7.25 4.24
C MET A 72 0.03 6.15 3.35
N ALA A 73 0.15 6.29 2.04
CA ALA A 73 -0.35 5.28 1.10
C ALA A 73 0.43 3.95 1.18
N VAL A 74 1.73 3.98 1.50
CA VAL A 74 2.53 2.78 1.79
C VAL A 74 2.04 2.11 3.07
N LEU A 75 1.85 2.86 4.16
CA LEU A 75 1.31 2.35 5.42
C LEU A 75 -0.08 1.71 5.22
N ASP A 76 -1.00 2.41 4.55
CA ASP A 76 -2.34 1.89 4.26
C ASP A 76 -2.31 0.59 3.43
N SER A 77 -1.38 0.49 2.50
CA SER A 77 -1.22 -0.72 1.68
C SER A 77 -0.76 -1.90 2.53
N HIS A 78 0.17 -1.66 3.46
CA HIS A 78 0.68 -2.69 4.37
C HIS A 78 -0.40 -3.12 5.37
N ASP A 79 -1.11 -2.17 5.96
CA ASP A 79 -2.21 -2.45 6.87
C ASP A 79 -3.29 -3.34 6.24
N ARG A 80 -3.67 -3.05 4.99
CA ARG A 80 -4.65 -3.87 4.27
C ARG A 80 -4.16 -5.28 4.01
N ALA A 81 -2.89 -5.43 3.64
CA ALA A 81 -2.28 -6.74 3.45
C ALA A 81 -2.26 -7.53 4.76
N PHE A 82 -1.84 -6.90 5.85
CA PHE A 82 -1.83 -7.50 7.19
C PHE A 82 -3.24 -7.92 7.64
N GLN A 83 -4.25 -7.05 7.46
CA GLN A 83 -5.63 -7.41 7.77
C GLN A 83 -6.15 -8.58 6.93
N HIS A 84 -5.78 -8.63 5.66
CA HIS A 84 -6.15 -9.74 4.80
C HIS A 84 -5.57 -11.05 5.33
N GLU A 85 -4.27 -11.06 5.69
CA GLU A 85 -3.61 -12.24 6.26
C GLU A 85 -4.24 -12.66 7.60
N LEU A 86 -4.54 -11.70 8.48
CA LEU A 86 -5.16 -11.95 9.77
C LEU A 86 -6.57 -12.58 9.66
N LEU A 87 -7.35 -12.16 8.66
CA LEU A 87 -8.75 -12.56 8.51
C LEU A 87 -8.95 -13.74 7.54
N ARG A 88 -8.06 -13.92 6.57
CA ARG A 88 -8.23 -14.85 5.44
C ARG A 88 -6.96 -15.60 5.04
N GLY A 89 -5.83 -15.27 5.67
CA GLY A 89 -4.54 -15.93 5.39
C GLY A 89 -4.46 -17.32 6.00
N GLU A 90 -3.33 -17.98 5.74
CA GLU A 90 -3.02 -19.28 6.28
C GLU A 90 -2.62 -19.22 7.76
N PRO A 91 -2.83 -20.30 8.53
CA PRO A 91 -2.25 -20.41 9.87
C PRO A 91 -0.71 -20.25 9.85
N PRO A 92 -0.08 -19.73 10.91
CA PRO A 92 -0.65 -19.47 12.23
C PRO A 92 -1.30 -18.09 12.40
N LEU A 93 -1.06 -17.11 11.50
CA LEU A 93 -1.63 -15.76 11.63
C LEU A 93 -3.11 -15.73 11.27
N GLY A 94 -3.48 -16.41 10.21
CA GLY A 94 -4.86 -16.55 9.74
C GLY A 94 -5.73 -17.44 10.63
N PRO A 95 -7.02 -17.61 10.25
CA PRO A 95 -7.96 -18.43 10.98
C PRO A 95 -7.56 -19.91 11.00
N GLY A 96 -7.93 -20.62 12.09
CA GLY A 96 -7.75 -22.07 12.21
C GLY A 96 -6.60 -22.50 13.10
N ALA A 97 -5.64 -21.64 13.42
CA ALA A 97 -4.61 -21.95 14.41
C ALA A 97 -5.11 -21.81 15.86
N PRO A 98 -4.51 -22.53 16.82
CA PRO A 98 -4.79 -22.33 18.24
C PRO A 98 -4.55 -20.87 18.68
N PRO A 99 -5.34 -20.33 19.63
CA PRO A 99 -5.24 -18.93 20.03
C PRO A 99 -3.84 -18.47 20.44
N ARG A 100 -3.09 -19.34 21.12
CA ARG A 100 -1.71 -19.02 21.55
C ARG A 100 -0.77 -18.86 20.36
N GLU A 101 -0.87 -19.72 19.37
CA GLU A 101 -0.03 -19.66 18.15
C GLU A 101 -0.38 -18.43 17.32
N ARG A 102 -1.67 -18.11 17.19
CA ARG A 102 -2.12 -16.87 16.53
C ARG A 102 -1.60 -15.62 17.22
N LEU A 103 -1.60 -15.59 18.57
CA LEU A 103 -1.10 -14.45 19.31
C LEU A 103 0.41 -14.23 19.10
N VAL A 104 1.18 -15.32 19.10
CA VAL A 104 2.63 -15.25 18.83
C VAL A 104 2.86 -14.74 17.41
N ALA A 105 2.21 -15.33 16.41
CA ALA A 105 2.35 -14.91 15.01
C ALA A 105 1.92 -13.44 14.79
N PHE A 106 0.87 -13.01 15.47
CA PHE A 106 0.45 -11.60 15.44
C PHE A 106 1.51 -10.68 16.02
N THR A 107 2.09 -11.04 17.17
CA THR A 107 3.12 -10.25 17.83
C THR A 107 4.37 -10.16 16.96
N ASP A 108 4.82 -11.26 16.39
CA ASP A 108 5.97 -11.30 15.47
C ASP A 108 5.75 -10.42 14.25
N ALA A 109 4.55 -10.50 13.65
CA ALA A 109 4.18 -9.67 12.51
C ALA A 109 4.10 -8.18 12.85
N MET A 110 3.65 -7.81 14.05
CA MET A 110 3.64 -6.43 14.52
C MET A 110 5.04 -5.88 14.79
N ILE A 111 5.94 -6.70 15.35
CA ILE A 111 7.35 -6.31 15.53
C ILE A 111 7.98 -6.05 14.16
N ALA A 112 7.83 -6.97 13.21
CA ALA A 112 8.33 -6.81 11.85
C ALA A 112 7.76 -5.55 11.16
N PHE A 113 6.50 -5.24 11.37
CA PHE A 113 5.86 -4.01 10.87
C PHE A 113 6.51 -2.74 11.41
N VAL A 114 6.75 -2.69 12.72
CA VAL A 114 7.40 -1.53 13.36
C VAL A 114 8.86 -1.40 12.90
N ASP A 115 9.58 -2.50 12.79
CA ASP A 115 10.97 -2.49 12.32
C ASP A 115 11.08 -2.01 10.86
N GLU A 116 10.15 -2.43 10.01
CA GLU A 116 10.18 -2.09 8.59
C GLU A 116 9.65 -0.68 8.29
N LEU A 117 8.62 -0.22 8.98
CA LEU A 117 7.87 0.98 8.65
C LEU A 117 7.84 2.05 9.76
N GLY A 118 8.63 1.88 10.83
CA GLY A 118 8.64 2.79 11.97
C GLY A 118 9.00 4.24 11.61
N GLU A 119 9.92 4.45 10.67
CA GLU A 119 10.26 5.79 10.16
C GLU A 119 9.08 6.46 9.44
N LEU A 120 8.30 5.68 8.68
CA LEU A 120 7.09 6.18 8.01
C LEU A 120 6.02 6.60 9.02
N LEU A 121 5.88 5.84 10.11
CA LEU A 121 4.98 6.19 11.22
C LEU A 121 5.37 7.52 11.85
N GLY A 122 6.67 7.75 12.06
CA GLY A 122 7.20 9.02 12.57
C GLY A 122 6.88 10.21 11.65
N LEU A 123 7.08 10.06 10.35
CA LEU A 123 6.80 11.12 9.36
C LEU A 123 5.32 11.49 9.31
N VAL A 124 4.45 10.50 9.37
CA VAL A 124 3.00 10.72 9.23
C VAL A 124 2.39 11.34 10.50
N GLY A 125 3.02 11.12 11.65
CA GLY A 125 2.58 11.64 12.95
C GLY A 125 1.30 11.00 13.48
N SER A 126 1.12 11.05 14.80
CA SER A 126 0.00 10.40 15.50
C SER A 126 -1.39 10.93 15.12
N ASN A 127 -1.48 12.15 14.59
CA ASN A 127 -2.75 12.81 14.28
C ASN A 127 -3.30 12.50 12.88
N ARG A 128 -2.50 11.91 11.99
CA ARG A 128 -2.90 11.53 10.62
C ARG A 128 -3.13 10.02 10.46
N TYR A 129 -2.78 9.23 11.46
CA TYR A 129 -2.98 7.77 11.44
C TYR A 129 -4.44 7.39 11.73
N ARG A 130 -5.36 8.00 10.97
CA ARG A 130 -6.78 7.66 10.94
C ARG A 130 -7.13 7.05 9.59
N SER A 131 -6.35 6.06 9.16
CA SER A 131 -6.71 5.30 7.96
C SER A 131 -7.99 4.50 8.18
N SER A 132 -8.70 4.19 7.11
CA SER A 132 -9.87 3.30 7.17
C SER A 132 -9.52 1.93 7.76
N ALA A 133 -8.25 1.50 7.61
CA ALA A 133 -7.72 0.30 8.20
C ALA A 133 -7.63 0.38 9.72
N TYR A 134 -7.09 1.48 10.27
CA TYR A 134 -7.02 1.70 11.72
C TYR A 134 -8.42 1.81 12.36
N ALA A 135 -9.37 2.45 11.70
CA ALA A 135 -10.75 2.49 12.17
C ALA A 135 -11.39 1.10 12.27
N ALA A 136 -11.01 0.16 11.41
CA ALA A 136 -11.50 -1.21 11.45
C ALA A 136 -10.98 -1.99 12.68
N TYR A 137 -9.76 -1.71 13.17
CA TYR A 137 -9.25 -2.33 14.39
C TYR A 137 -10.07 -1.93 15.63
N HIS A 138 -10.49 -0.66 15.73
CA HIS A 138 -11.27 -0.18 16.86
C HIS A 138 -12.70 -0.73 16.92
N LEU A 139 -13.23 -1.22 15.79
CA LEU A 139 -14.58 -1.81 15.74
C LEU A 139 -14.61 -3.30 16.17
N HIS A 140 -13.45 -3.93 16.33
CA HIS A 140 -13.35 -5.38 16.62
C HIS A 140 -12.71 -5.70 17.97
N VAL A 141 -12.37 -4.68 18.76
CA VAL A 141 -11.89 -4.86 20.15
C VAL A 141 -13.04 -4.39 21.08
N PRO A 142 -13.68 -5.30 21.83
CA PRO A 142 -14.71 -4.93 22.80
C PRO A 142 -14.14 -4.11 23.96
#